data_c438fcbd7ceec9e79f49d3e4f93ed1ff
#
_entry.id   c438fcbd7ceec9e79f49d3e4f93ed1ff
#
_cell.length_a   1.000
_cell.length_b   1.000
_cell.length_c   1.000
_cell.angle_alpha   90.00
_cell.angle_beta   90.00
_cell.angle_gamma   90.00
#
_symmetry.space_group_name_H-M   'P 1'
#
loop_
_entity.id
_entity.type
_entity.pdbx_description
1 polymer ?
#
loop_
_entity_poly.entity_id
_entity_poly.type
_entity_poly.pdbx_seq_one_letter_code
_entity_poly.pdbx_strand_id
1 'polypeptide(L)'
;MALIVQKFGGTSVGTVERIQEIANKLIKLQQQGHELVVVLSAMSGETNRLLELASEINSDPRGRELDVLLSTGEQVTIALLCMALAQNGVQANSYTGSQVPILTDN
;
A
#
# COMPACT_ATOMS: atom_id res chain seq x y z
N MET A 1 19.62 -10.61 -11.05
CA MET A 1 18.32 -9.90 -11.07
C MET A 1 17.19 -10.87 -10.77
N ALA A 2 16.33 -10.52 -9.87
CA ALA A 2 15.19 -11.36 -9.48
C ALA A 2 13.92 -10.52 -9.41
N LEU A 3 12.77 -11.18 -9.58
CA LEU A 3 11.47 -10.58 -9.27
C LEU A 3 11.16 -10.90 -7.82
N ILE A 4 11.02 -9.87 -7.02
CA ILE A 4 10.78 -10.02 -5.59
C ILE A 4 9.40 -9.47 -5.26
N VAL A 5 8.57 -10.27 -4.59
CA VAL A 5 7.26 -9.85 -4.12
C VAL A 5 7.36 -9.61 -2.61
N GLN A 6 7.05 -8.39 -2.19
CA GLN A 6 7.08 -7.98 -0.78
C GLN A 6 5.68 -7.61 -0.33
N LYS A 7 5.27 -8.13 0.83
CA LYS A 7 3.98 -7.80 1.41
C LYS A 7 4.18 -7.17 2.79
N PHE A 8 3.55 -6.02 3.02
CA PHE A 8 3.64 -5.29 4.28
C PHE A 8 2.25 -5.13 4.89
N GLY A 9 2.12 -5.55 6.15
CA GLY A 9 0.88 -5.43 6.91
C GLY A 9 0.67 -4.06 7.51
N GLY A 10 -0.48 -3.85 8.16
CA GLY A 10 -0.90 -2.56 8.68
C GLY A 10 0.06 -1.93 9.67
N THR A 11 0.71 -2.72 10.53
CA THR A 11 1.68 -2.18 11.49
C THR A 11 2.94 -1.69 10.82
N SER A 12 3.35 -2.36 9.72
CA SER A 12 4.53 -1.95 8.94
C SER A 12 4.31 -0.65 8.19
N VAL A 13 3.06 -0.30 7.90
CA VAL A 13 2.68 0.93 7.20
C VAL A 13 1.85 1.85 8.10
N GLY A 14 1.99 1.68 9.42
CA GLY A 14 1.14 2.37 10.38
C GLY A 14 1.41 3.86 10.56
N THR A 15 2.55 4.36 10.11
CA THR A 15 2.92 5.76 10.22
C THR A 15 3.69 6.19 8.98
N VAL A 16 3.83 7.51 8.80
CA VAL A 16 4.64 8.07 7.71
C VAL A 16 6.08 7.59 7.81
N GLU A 17 6.64 7.56 9.01
CA GLU A 17 8.02 7.11 9.25
C GLU A 17 8.21 5.66 8.82
N ARG A 18 7.24 4.80 9.11
CA ARG A 18 7.27 3.39 8.70
C ARG A 18 7.23 3.26 7.18
N ILE A 19 6.40 4.05 6.53
CA ILE A 19 6.31 4.04 5.05
C ILE A 19 7.65 4.49 4.46
N GLN A 20 8.29 5.50 5.03
CA GLN A 20 9.60 5.96 4.57
C GLN A 20 10.69 4.90 4.77
N GLU A 21 10.63 4.15 5.88
CA GLU A 21 11.55 3.02 6.10
C GLU A 21 11.38 1.94 5.03
N ILE A 22 10.13 1.63 4.68
CA ILE A 22 9.85 0.67 3.61
C ILE A 22 10.41 1.18 2.29
N ALA A 23 10.18 2.46 1.98
CA ALA A 23 10.69 3.06 0.75
C ALA A 23 12.21 2.91 0.65
N ASN A 24 12.93 3.20 1.73
CA ASN A 24 14.39 3.09 1.75
C ASN A 24 14.85 1.65 1.52
N LYS A 25 14.16 0.69 2.11
CA LYS A 25 14.45 -0.73 1.93
C LYS A 25 14.24 -1.16 0.49
N LEU A 26 13.12 -0.73 -0.12
CA LEU A 26 12.80 -1.08 -1.50
C LEU A 26 13.79 -0.45 -2.47
N ILE A 27 14.22 0.78 -2.21
CA ILE A 27 15.21 1.47 -3.05
C ILE A 27 16.51 0.66 -3.08
N LYS A 28 16.96 0.16 -1.93
CA LYS A 28 18.18 -0.66 -1.86
C LYS A 28 18.05 -1.92 -2.70
N LEU A 29 16.91 -2.59 -2.64
CA LEU A 29 16.66 -3.80 -3.44
C LEU A 29 16.65 -3.47 -4.92
N GLN A 30 16.03 -2.38 -5.30
CA GLN A 30 15.96 -1.95 -6.69
C GLN A 30 17.35 -1.58 -7.22
N GLN A 31 18.19 -0.93 -6.40
CA GLN A 31 19.56 -0.60 -6.77
C GLN A 31 20.43 -1.84 -6.97
N GLN A 32 20.06 -2.96 -6.36
CA GLN A 32 20.73 -4.24 -6.55
C GLN A 32 20.29 -4.94 -7.86
N GLY A 33 19.44 -4.31 -8.64
CA GLY A 33 18.98 -4.82 -9.93
C GLY A 33 17.74 -5.69 -9.87
N HIS A 34 17.02 -5.70 -8.76
CA HIS A 34 15.80 -6.49 -8.63
C HIS A 34 14.58 -5.74 -9.14
N GLU A 35 13.63 -6.47 -9.68
CA GLU A 35 12.30 -5.97 -9.97
C GLU A 35 11.40 -6.25 -8.76
N LEU A 36 10.58 -5.28 -8.38
CA LEU A 36 9.80 -5.37 -7.16
C LEU A 36 8.31 -5.24 -7.43
N VAL A 37 7.54 -6.13 -6.81
CA VAL A 37 6.09 -6.05 -6.72
C VAL A 37 5.75 -5.93 -5.23
N VAL A 38 5.06 -4.87 -4.85
CA VAL A 38 4.82 -4.56 -3.44
C VAL A 38 3.33 -4.56 -3.15
N VAL A 39 2.92 -5.32 -2.14
CA VAL A 39 1.52 -5.40 -1.69
C VAL A 39 1.45 -4.75 -0.32
N LEU A 40 0.55 -3.79 -0.17
CA LEU A 40 0.37 -3.04 1.07
C LEU A 40 -1.02 -3.21 1.64
N SER A 41 -1.10 -3.26 2.96
CA SER A 41 -2.37 -3.14 3.68
C SER A 41 -2.67 -1.67 3.97
N ALA A 42 -3.90 -1.39 4.41
CA ALA A 42 -4.23 -0.09 4.99
C ALA A 42 -3.39 0.16 6.24
N MET A 43 -3.26 1.41 6.64
CA MET A 43 -2.59 1.77 7.89
C MET A 43 -3.32 1.12 9.07
N SER A 44 -2.56 0.83 10.14
CA SER A 44 -3.10 0.19 11.34
C SER A 44 -4.30 0.97 11.86
N GLY A 45 -5.40 0.26 12.13
CA GLY A 45 -6.65 0.86 12.62
C GLY A 45 -7.56 1.42 11.54
N GLU A 46 -7.09 1.59 10.33
CA GLU A 46 -7.88 2.21 9.26
C GLU A 46 -9.04 1.32 8.81
N THR A 47 -8.80 0.02 8.67
CA THR A 47 -9.86 -0.91 8.29
C THR A 47 -10.99 -0.90 9.31
N ASN A 48 -10.64 -0.88 10.61
CA ASN A 48 -11.66 -0.84 11.67
C ASN A 48 -12.43 0.46 11.64
N ARG A 49 -11.77 1.59 11.40
CA ARG A 49 -12.43 2.88 11.28
C ARG A 49 -13.46 2.88 10.15
N LEU A 50 -13.09 2.34 9.01
CA LEU A 50 -13.99 2.27 7.86
C LEU A 50 -15.16 1.32 8.10
N LEU A 51 -14.91 0.18 8.76
CA LEU A 51 -15.98 -0.76 9.13
C LEU A 51 -16.97 -0.11 10.10
N GLU A 52 -16.49 0.68 11.07
CA GLU A 52 -17.36 1.39 11.98
C GLU A 52 -18.27 2.38 11.26
N LEU A 53 -17.72 3.13 10.29
CA LEU A 53 -18.53 4.04 9.48
C LEU A 53 -19.61 3.28 8.72
N ALA A 54 -19.26 2.16 8.11
CA ALA A 54 -20.22 1.34 7.38
C ALA A 54 -21.33 0.83 8.29
N SER A 55 -20.98 0.39 9.49
CA SER A 55 -21.91 -0.18 10.46
C SER A 55 -22.89 0.87 10.99
N GLU A 56 -22.51 2.14 11.04
CA GLU A 56 -23.41 3.22 11.44
C GLU A 56 -24.53 3.45 10.41
N ILE A 57 -24.26 3.12 9.15
CA ILE A 57 -25.23 3.32 8.07
C ILE A 57 -26.03 2.04 7.79
N ASN A 58 -25.37 0.88 7.88
CA ASN A 58 -25.98 -0.40 7.54
C ASN A 58 -25.63 -1.41 8.63
N SER A 59 -26.63 -2.02 9.24
CA SER A 59 -26.44 -2.96 10.35
C SER A 59 -25.70 -4.23 9.95
N ASP A 60 -25.62 -4.54 8.65
CA ASP A 60 -24.94 -5.72 8.13
C ASP A 60 -24.19 -5.33 6.84
N PRO A 61 -23.14 -4.51 6.93
CA PRO A 61 -22.42 -4.07 5.75
C PRO A 61 -21.66 -5.23 5.13
N ARG A 62 -21.85 -5.44 3.83
CA ARG A 62 -21.16 -6.51 3.09
C ARG A 62 -21.29 -6.28 1.60
N GLY A 63 -20.53 -7.08 0.83
CA GLY A 63 -20.61 -7.10 -0.61
C GLY A 63 -19.71 -6.07 -1.26
N ARG A 64 -20.04 -5.75 -2.51
CA ARG A 64 -19.19 -4.94 -3.37
C ARG A 64 -18.88 -3.55 -2.79
N GLU A 65 -19.88 -2.89 -2.24
CA GLU A 65 -19.67 -1.51 -1.76
C GLU A 65 -18.81 -1.46 -0.50
N LEU A 66 -18.89 -2.48 0.35
CA LEU A 66 -17.98 -2.60 1.48
C LEU A 66 -16.55 -2.81 1.00
N ASP A 67 -16.35 -3.66 -0.01
CA ASP A 67 -15.02 -3.89 -0.57
C ASP A 67 -14.45 -2.61 -1.16
N VAL A 68 -15.26 -1.82 -1.85
CA VAL A 68 -14.85 -0.52 -2.38
C VAL A 68 -14.42 0.40 -1.24
N LEU A 69 -15.21 0.47 -0.18
CA LEU A 69 -14.89 1.32 0.98
C LEU A 69 -13.55 0.90 1.61
N LEU A 70 -13.38 -0.39 1.90
CA LEU A 70 -12.18 -0.87 2.56
C LEU A 70 -10.93 -0.71 1.68
N SER A 71 -11.07 -0.80 0.37
CA SER A 71 -9.94 -0.63 -0.55
C SER A 71 -9.37 0.80 -0.51
N THR A 72 -10.17 1.79 -0.08
CA THR A 72 -9.66 3.17 0.01
C THR A 72 -8.52 3.29 1.00
N GLY A 73 -8.52 2.50 2.08
CA GLY A 73 -7.42 2.50 3.04
C GLY A 73 -6.13 2.01 2.42
N GLU A 74 -6.22 0.97 1.61
CA GLU A 74 -5.05 0.44 0.89
C GLU A 74 -4.55 1.42 -0.16
N GLN A 75 -5.45 2.13 -0.82
CA GLN A 75 -5.10 3.15 -1.81
C GLN A 75 -4.28 4.28 -1.18
N VAL A 76 -4.61 4.66 0.05
CA VAL A 76 -3.86 5.70 0.77
C VAL A 76 -2.41 5.26 0.98
N THR A 77 -2.17 4.06 1.49
CA THR A 77 -0.81 3.60 1.75
C THR A 77 -0.01 3.41 0.47
N ILE A 78 -0.65 2.89 -0.58
CA ILE A 78 -0.01 2.72 -1.88
C ILE A 78 0.44 4.08 -2.44
N ALA A 79 -0.43 5.07 -2.41
CA ALA A 79 -0.11 6.40 -2.92
C ALA A 79 1.03 7.04 -2.12
N LEU A 80 0.99 6.93 -0.79
CA LEU A 80 2.04 7.49 0.06
C LEU A 80 3.39 6.82 -0.18
N LEU A 81 3.41 5.51 -0.36
CA LEU A 81 4.65 4.81 -0.68
C LEU A 81 5.19 5.24 -2.03
N CYS A 82 4.34 5.36 -3.04
CA CYS A 82 4.76 5.83 -4.37
C CYS A 82 5.34 7.24 -4.29
N MET A 83 4.76 8.11 -3.49
CA MET A 83 5.30 9.46 -3.27
C MET A 83 6.68 9.43 -2.60
N ALA A 84 6.85 8.56 -1.60
CA ALA A 84 8.14 8.41 -0.91
C ALA A 84 9.22 7.89 -1.86
N LEU A 85 8.86 6.95 -2.72
CA LEU A 85 9.80 6.43 -3.72
C LEU A 85 10.16 7.50 -4.75
N ALA A 86 9.17 8.27 -5.21
CA ALA A 86 9.40 9.34 -6.18
C ALA A 86 10.33 10.43 -5.63
N GLN A 87 10.23 10.72 -4.34
CA GLN A 87 11.11 11.69 -3.67
C GLN A 87 12.57 11.29 -3.79
N ASN A 88 12.84 9.98 -3.91
CA ASN A 88 14.19 9.44 -4.04
C ASN A 88 14.53 9.02 -5.47
N GLY A 89 13.77 9.49 -6.45
CA GLY A 89 14.03 9.25 -7.85
C GLY A 89 13.61 7.88 -8.37
N VAL A 90 12.86 7.12 -7.58
CA VAL A 90 12.37 5.80 -8.00
C VAL A 90 10.93 5.91 -8.44
N GLN A 91 10.66 5.49 -9.66
CA GLN A 91 9.34 5.53 -10.24
C GLN A 91 8.57 4.25 -9.92
N ALA A 92 7.35 4.40 -9.46
CA ALA A 92 6.46 3.28 -9.16
C ALA A 92 5.08 3.58 -9.71
N ASN A 93 4.40 2.53 -10.15
CA ASN A 93 3.02 2.63 -10.62
C ASN A 93 2.10 1.99 -9.60
N SER A 94 1.07 2.73 -9.20
CA SER A 94 0.07 2.22 -8.26
C SER A 94 -1.10 1.64 -9.03
N TYR A 95 -1.75 0.65 -8.41
CA TYR A 95 -2.95 0.03 -8.93
C TYR A 95 -4.01 0.04 -7.85
N THR A 96 -5.26 0.23 -8.24
CA THR A 96 -6.39 0.32 -7.31
C THR A 96 -6.99 -1.07 -7.04
N GLY A 97 -7.80 -1.14 -5.99
CA GLY A 97 -8.45 -2.38 -5.60
C GLY A 97 -7.46 -3.36 -5.00
N SER A 98 -7.51 -4.60 -5.42
CA SER A 98 -6.61 -5.66 -4.94
C SER A 98 -5.28 -5.70 -5.66
N GLN A 99 -4.99 -4.73 -6.51
CA GLN A 99 -3.77 -4.70 -7.29
C GLN A 99 -2.60 -4.17 -6.47
N VAL A 100 -1.41 -4.24 -7.06
CA VAL A 100 -0.17 -3.94 -6.36
C VAL A 100 0.62 -2.87 -7.12
N PRO A 101 1.42 -2.04 -6.41
CA PRO A 101 2.37 -1.16 -7.08
C PRO A 101 3.51 -1.98 -7.67
N ILE A 102 3.92 -1.61 -8.89
CA ILE A 102 5.05 -2.22 -9.57
C ILE A 102 6.15 -1.18 -9.70
N LEU A 103 7.34 -1.50 -9.18
CA LEU A 103 8.48 -0.62 -9.25
C LEU A 103 9.34 -1.01 -10.45
N THR A 104 9.64 -0.02 -11.29
CA THR A 104 10.43 -0.25 -12.51
C THR A 104 11.59 0.72 -12.54
N ASP A 105 12.54 0.44 -13.45
CA ASP A 105 13.73 1.28 -13.65
C ASP A 105 13.50 2.43 -14.62
N ASN A 106 12.32 2.56 -15.13
CA ASN A 106 12.07 3.56 -16.19
C ASN A 106 11.87 4.95 -15.63
#